data_c50d0d4d6ce977ae781b4c552ab91144
#
_entry.id   c50d0d4d6ce977ae781b4c552ab91144
#
_cell.length_a   1.000
_cell.length_b   1.000
_cell.length_c   1.000
_cell.angle_alpha   90.00
_cell.angle_beta   90.00
_cell.angle_gamma   90.00
#
_symmetry.space_group_name_H-M   'P 1'
#
loop_
_entity.id
_entity.type
_entity.pdbx_description
1 polymer ?
#
loop_
_entity_poly.entity_id
_entity_poly.type
_entity_poly.pdbx_seq_one_letter_code
_entity_poly.pdbx_strand_id
1 'polypeptide(L)'
;SGMSRGLGDVYKRQDKYCVDSQETMHKWIKNDETILFEGAQGTLLDIDHGTYPYVTSSSTTAGGVSTGLGIGPKFIDKIIGITKAYTTRVGEGPFPTELHDESGSMLAKKGNEFGATTGRPRRCGWLDLVLLKKAIFINSVTDLCITKLDVLDEMQEIKVCIRHDNGVPVYKTFEGWLSKTEGITVFSDLPDKARLYIKFIEEFVESNASIISTGPSRNQTIIR
;
A
#
# COMPACT_ATOMS: atom_id res chain seq x y z
N SER A 1 24.18 40.93 -6.44
CA SER A 1 25.32 39.94 -6.45
C SER A 1 25.28 38.96 -5.26
N GLY A 2 24.40 39.10 -4.28
CA GLY A 2 24.26 38.22 -3.13
C GLY A 2 23.55 36.89 -3.40
N MET A 3 22.56 36.86 -4.31
CA MET A 3 21.82 35.62 -4.66
C MET A 3 22.66 34.57 -5.36
N SER A 4 23.62 34.97 -6.17
CA SER A 4 24.46 34.02 -6.93
C SER A 4 25.45 33.24 -6.06
N ARG A 5 25.89 33.80 -4.93
CA ARG A 5 26.78 33.11 -4.00
C ARG A 5 26.09 31.99 -3.21
N GLY A 6 24.85 32.21 -2.79
CA GLY A 6 24.05 31.21 -2.06
C GLY A 6 23.75 29.97 -2.90
N LEU A 7 23.42 30.15 -4.19
CA LEU A 7 23.18 29.04 -5.11
C LEU A 7 24.46 28.20 -5.35
N GLY A 8 25.62 28.85 -5.52
CA GLY A 8 26.87 28.12 -5.69
C GLY A 8 27.28 27.26 -4.50
N ASP A 9 26.98 27.70 -3.27
CA ASP A 9 27.23 26.92 -2.06
C ASP A 9 26.25 25.73 -1.90
N VAL A 10 25.00 25.89 -2.36
CA VAL A 10 24.02 24.78 -2.40
C VAL A 10 24.48 23.69 -3.36
N TYR A 11 24.88 24.04 -4.57
CA TYR A 11 25.42 23.08 -5.55
C TYR A 11 26.64 22.32 -5.01
N LYS A 12 27.62 23.03 -4.44
CA LYS A 12 28.82 22.41 -3.84
C LYS A 12 28.48 21.43 -2.70
N ARG A 13 27.41 21.70 -1.94
CA ARG A 13 26.96 20.76 -0.91
C ARG A 13 26.25 19.54 -1.50
N GLN A 14 25.55 19.69 -2.61
CA GLN A 14 24.81 18.61 -3.28
C GLN A 14 25.76 17.65 -4.02
N ASP A 15 26.86 18.14 -4.61
CA ASP A 15 27.78 17.34 -5.43
C ASP A 15 28.22 16.03 -4.78
N LYS A 16 28.45 16.03 -3.47
CA LYS A 16 28.86 14.83 -2.73
C LYS A 16 27.71 13.82 -2.48
N TYR A 17 26.45 14.23 -2.72
CA TYR A 17 25.25 13.39 -2.54
C TYR A 17 24.57 13.05 -3.86
N CYS A 18 24.97 13.69 -4.95
CA CYS A 18 24.44 13.41 -6.28
C CYS A 18 25.31 12.37 -6.98
N VAL A 19 24.67 11.38 -7.56
CA VAL A 19 25.34 10.33 -8.32
C VAL A 19 24.61 10.12 -9.64
N ASP A 20 25.30 9.59 -10.64
CA ASP A 20 24.64 9.05 -11.82
C ASP A 20 23.89 7.77 -11.42
N SER A 21 22.55 7.82 -11.52
CA SER A 21 21.70 6.72 -11.09
C SER A 21 21.89 5.49 -11.95
N GLN A 22 22.05 5.64 -13.27
CA GLN A 22 22.21 4.52 -14.19
C GLN A 22 23.54 3.81 -13.97
N GLU A 23 24.64 4.56 -13.84
CA GLU A 23 25.96 3.99 -13.55
C GLU A 23 25.97 3.29 -12.20
N THR A 24 25.38 3.92 -11.19
CA THR A 24 25.28 3.35 -9.84
C THR A 24 24.48 2.05 -9.84
N MET A 25 23.31 2.03 -10.46
CA MET A 25 22.46 0.85 -10.57
C MET A 25 23.17 -0.27 -11.34
N HIS A 26 23.82 0.05 -12.47
CA HIS A 26 24.58 -0.93 -13.24
C HIS A 26 25.67 -1.60 -12.40
N LYS A 27 26.42 -0.80 -11.62
CA LYS A 27 27.47 -1.31 -10.73
C LYS A 27 26.89 -2.23 -9.65
N TRP A 28 25.79 -1.84 -8.99
CA TRP A 28 25.20 -2.65 -7.93
C TRP A 28 24.62 -3.97 -8.46
N ILE A 29 23.92 -3.92 -9.58
CA ILE A 29 23.37 -5.12 -10.24
C ILE A 29 24.51 -6.07 -10.67
N LYS A 30 25.58 -5.53 -11.25
CA LYS A 30 26.74 -6.32 -11.67
C LYS A 30 27.46 -6.99 -10.50
N ASN A 31 27.44 -6.37 -9.33
CA ASN A 31 28.03 -6.90 -8.11
C ASN A 31 27.09 -7.80 -7.31
N ASP A 32 25.90 -8.11 -7.83
CA ASP A 32 24.87 -8.93 -7.17
C ASP A 32 24.43 -8.33 -5.81
N GLU A 33 24.35 -7.02 -5.73
CA GLU A 33 23.90 -6.32 -4.52
C GLU A 33 22.39 -6.47 -4.34
N THR A 34 21.95 -6.63 -3.10
CA THR A 34 20.51 -6.61 -2.77
C THR A 34 20.01 -5.17 -2.73
N ILE A 35 19.07 -4.85 -3.61
CA ILE A 35 18.54 -3.50 -3.78
C ILE A 35 17.06 -3.48 -3.39
N LEU A 36 16.68 -2.59 -2.47
CA LEU A 36 15.29 -2.33 -2.11
C LEU A 36 14.83 -1.02 -2.76
N PHE A 37 13.80 -1.13 -3.60
CA PHE A 37 13.10 0.03 -4.17
C PHE A 37 11.84 0.30 -3.37
N GLU A 38 11.74 1.47 -2.77
CA GLU A 38 10.56 1.89 -2.02
C GLU A 38 9.81 2.95 -2.81
N GLY A 39 8.57 2.61 -3.19
CA GLY A 39 7.65 3.54 -3.84
C GLY A 39 6.88 4.39 -2.82
N ALA A 40 6.18 5.38 -3.33
CA ALA A 40 5.30 6.24 -2.55
C ALA A 40 3.89 6.27 -3.17
N GLN A 41 2.91 6.78 -2.42
CA GLN A 41 1.48 6.85 -2.80
C GLN A 41 0.86 5.46 -3.03
N GLY A 42 0.32 5.20 -4.21
CA GLY A 42 -0.28 3.91 -4.55
C GLY A 42 -0.84 3.89 -5.97
N THR A 43 -1.14 2.71 -6.49
CA THR A 43 -1.54 2.47 -7.87
C THR A 43 -2.72 3.33 -8.34
N LEU A 44 -3.73 3.55 -7.48
CA LEU A 44 -4.89 4.37 -7.85
C LEU A 44 -4.61 5.88 -7.90
N LEU A 45 -3.43 6.31 -7.48
CA LEU A 45 -2.93 7.68 -7.58
C LEU A 45 -1.90 7.85 -8.70
N ASP A 46 -1.55 6.80 -9.42
CA ASP A 46 -0.61 6.84 -10.53
C ASP A 46 -1.10 7.76 -11.63
N ILE A 47 -0.19 8.53 -12.23
CA ILE A 47 -0.53 9.53 -13.26
C ILE A 47 -1.18 8.92 -14.49
N ASP A 48 -0.79 7.71 -14.87
CA ASP A 48 -1.26 7.02 -16.08
C ASP A 48 -2.38 6.00 -15.79
N HIS A 49 -2.29 5.29 -14.66
CA HIS A 49 -3.16 4.16 -14.32
C HIS A 49 -4.15 4.45 -13.19
N GLY A 50 -4.03 5.61 -12.54
CA GLY A 50 -4.88 6.01 -11.42
C GLY A 50 -6.23 6.57 -11.83
N THR A 51 -6.92 7.13 -10.86
CA THR A 51 -8.27 7.72 -11.00
C THR A 51 -8.20 9.16 -11.47
N TYR A 52 -7.67 9.40 -12.65
CA TYR A 52 -7.54 10.75 -13.23
C TYR A 52 -8.88 11.51 -13.23
N PRO A 53 -8.92 12.83 -12.90
CA PRO A 53 -7.78 13.71 -12.61
C PRO A 53 -7.28 13.68 -11.14
N TYR A 54 -7.82 12.82 -10.29
CA TYR A 54 -7.48 12.73 -8.87
C TYR A 54 -6.29 11.80 -8.66
N VAL A 55 -5.13 12.20 -9.17
CA VAL A 55 -3.87 11.44 -9.17
C VAL A 55 -2.72 12.31 -8.66
N THR A 56 -1.57 11.70 -8.42
CA THR A 56 -0.31 12.42 -8.21
C THR A 56 0.40 12.68 -9.54
N SER A 57 1.34 13.59 -9.57
CA SER A 57 2.12 13.94 -10.77
C SER A 57 3.33 13.02 -11.00
N SER A 58 3.26 11.78 -10.53
CA SER A 58 4.35 10.80 -10.62
C SER A 58 3.85 9.41 -10.95
N SER A 59 4.75 8.57 -11.47
CA SER A 59 4.52 7.13 -11.64
C SER A 59 4.67 6.44 -10.28
N THR A 60 3.57 5.89 -9.76
CA THR A 60 3.52 5.22 -8.46
C THR A 60 3.50 3.70 -8.58
N THR A 61 3.44 3.19 -9.80
CA THR A 61 3.51 1.75 -10.09
C THR A 61 4.95 1.23 -10.03
N ALA A 62 5.12 -0.09 -9.92
CA ALA A 62 6.44 -0.73 -9.96
C ALA A 62 7.25 -0.39 -11.22
N GLY A 63 6.56 -0.14 -12.36
CA GLY A 63 7.19 0.36 -13.58
C GLY A 63 7.92 1.70 -13.41
N GLY A 64 7.53 2.51 -12.41
CA GLY A 64 8.19 3.75 -12.06
C GLY A 64 9.66 3.58 -11.66
N VAL A 65 10.05 2.42 -11.15
CA VAL A 65 11.45 2.09 -10.85
C VAL A 65 12.29 2.10 -12.12
N SER A 66 11.80 1.43 -13.18
CA SER A 66 12.49 1.35 -14.47
C SER A 66 12.64 2.72 -15.11
N THR A 67 11.57 3.51 -15.15
CA THR A 67 11.59 4.85 -15.78
C THR A 67 12.37 5.87 -14.95
N GLY A 68 12.31 5.79 -13.61
CA GLY A 68 12.96 6.72 -12.71
C GLY A 68 14.47 6.51 -12.57
N LEU A 69 14.92 5.25 -12.59
CA LEU A 69 16.34 4.90 -12.38
C LEU A 69 17.06 4.44 -13.65
N GLY A 70 16.33 4.28 -14.76
CA GLY A 70 16.93 3.87 -16.04
C GLY A 70 17.40 2.41 -16.05
N ILE A 71 16.72 1.52 -15.31
CA ILE A 71 17.01 0.08 -15.31
C ILE A 71 15.93 -0.70 -16.05
N GLY A 72 16.31 -1.83 -16.67
CA GLY A 72 15.35 -2.70 -17.33
C GLY A 72 14.44 -3.42 -16.31
N PRO A 73 13.16 -3.67 -16.64
CA PRO A 73 12.22 -4.33 -15.73
C PRO A 73 12.64 -5.74 -15.30
N LYS A 74 13.49 -6.40 -16.09
CA LYS A 74 14.06 -7.72 -15.79
C LYS A 74 14.90 -7.75 -14.50
N PHE A 75 15.39 -6.61 -14.05
CA PHE A 75 16.20 -6.50 -12.83
C PHE A 75 15.36 -6.29 -11.56
N ILE A 76 14.05 -6.47 -11.65
CA ILE A 76 13.15 -6.44 -10.51
C ILE A 76 12.68 -7.88 -10.29
N ASP A 77 13.21 -8.53 -9.26
CA ASP A 77 12.96 -9.97 -9.00
C ASP A 77 11.67 -10.18 -8.21
N LYS A 78 11.37 -9.28 -7.26
CA LYS A 78 10.23 -9.41 -6.36
C LYS A 78 9.51 -8.07 -6.20
N ILE A 79 8.18 -8.10 -6.26
CA ILE A 79 7.33 -6.93 -6.04
C ILE A 79 6.35 -7.22 -4.90
N ILE A 80 6.52 -6.52 -3.78
CA ILE A 80 5.64 -6.63 -2.63
C ILE A 80 4.59 -5.53 -2.71
N GLY A 81 3.34 -5.91 -2.91
CA GLY A 81 2.20 -5.00 -2.90
C GLY A 81 1.72 -4.74 -1.48
N ILE A 82 1.79 -3.50 -1.01
CA ILE A 82 1.29 -3.13 0.32
C ILE A 82 -0.17 -2.72 0.23
N THR A 83 -1.02 -3.39 0.99
CA THR A 83 -2.44 -3.05 1.15
C THR A 83 -2.82 -3.04 2.62
N LYS A 84 -3.81 -2.25 2.99
CA LYS A 84 -4.42 -2.36 4.31
C LYS A 84 -5.50 -3.45 4.31
N ALA A 85 -5.88 -3.92 5.47
CA ALA A 85 -7.04 -4.81 5.63
C ALA A 85 -8.40 -4.12 5.33
N TYR A 86 -8.38 -2.82 5.07
CA TYR A 86 -9.48 -1.96 4.63
C TYR A 86 -8.94 -0.91 3.66
N THR A 87 -9.78 -0.05 3.09
CA THR A 87 -9.33 0.97 2.14
C THR A 87 -9.33 2.36 2.76
N THR A 88 -8.33 3.18 2.41
CA THR A 88 -8.32 4.61 2.74
C THR A 88 -7.98 5.45 1.52
N ARG A 89 -8.51 6.67 1.50
CA ARG A 89 -8.19 7.66 0.47
C ARG A 89 -7.98 9.03 1.08
N VAL A 90 -6.97 9.75 0.62
CA VAL A 90 -6.73 11.15 0.93
C VAL A 90 -7.28 12.03 -0.20
N GLY A 91 -7.99 13.10 0.16
CA GLY A 91 -8.51 14.06 -0.82
C GLY A 91 -9.72 13.55 -1.59
N GLU A 92 -9.99 14.20 -2.69
CA GLU A 92 -11.14 13.95 -3.55
C GLU A 92 -10.93 12.75 -4.48
N GLY A 93 -11.95 12.45 -5.29
CA GLY A 93 -11.95 11.40 -6.27
C GLY A 93 -12.81 10.19 -5.88
N PRO A 94 -12.99 9.24 -6.80
CA PRO A 94 -13.89 8.12 -6.61
C PRO A 94 -13.42 7.19 -5.48
N PHE A 95 -14.35 6.80 -4.63
CA PHE A 95 -14.12 5.85 -3.56
C PHE A 95 -15.40 5.00 -3.37
N PRO A 96 -15.64 4.01 -4.23
CA PRO A 96 -16.91 3.28 -4.25
C PRO A 96 -17.28 2.60 -2.92
N THR A 97 -16.27 2.16 -2.16
CA THR A 97 -16.47 1.46 -0.88
C THR A 97 -16.39 2.37 0.36
N GLU A 98 -16.41 3.70 0.17
CA GLU A 98 -16.38 4.66 1.27
C GLU A 98 -17.53 4.47 2.25
N LEU A 99 -17.22 4.63 3.53
CA LEU A 99 -18.18 4.53 4.63
C LEU A 99 -18.40 5.88 5.30
N HIS A 100 -19.67 6.26 5.40
CA HIS A 100 -20.11 7.49 6.06
C HIS A 100 -20.86 7.23 7.37
N ASP A 101 -20.76 6.00 7.87
CA ASP A 101 -21.42 5.49 9.07
C ASP A 101 -20.46 5.33 10.25
N GLU A 102 -20.95 4.69 11.30
CA GLU A 102 -20.19 4.38 12.50
C GLU A 102 -18.97 3.48 12.21
N SER A 103 -19.10 2.56 11.24
CA SER A 103 -18.01 1.67 10.83
C SER A 103 -16.85 2.48 10.23
N GLY A 104 -17.15 3.45 9.35
CA GLY A 104 -16.14 4.36 8.80
C GLY A 104 -15.44 5.20 9.86
N SER A 105 -16.20 5.69 10.83
CA SER A 105 -15.67 6.45 11.97
C SER A 105 -14.76 5.60 12.86
N MET A 106 -15.13 4.34 13.09
CA MET A 106 -14.33 3.37 13.86
C MET A 106 -13.01 3.08 13.16
N LEU A 107 -13.02 2.79 11.85
CA LEU A 107 -11.82 2.57 11.05
C LEU A 107 -10.88 3.79 11.10
N ALA A 108 -11.41 4.99 10.94
CA ALA A 108 -10.63 6.22 10.99
C ALA A 108 -9.96 6.43 12.36
N LYS A 109 -10.71 6.23 13.44
CA LYS A 109 -10.23 6.44 14.81
C LYS A 109 -9.19 5.38 15.21
N LYS A 110 -9.51 4.09 15.06
CA LYS A 110 -8.60 2.99 15.42
C LYS A 110 -7.38 2.93 14.53
N GLY A 111 -7.60 3.14 13.23
CA GLY A 111 -6.52 3.17 12.26
C GLY A 111 -5.64 4.41 12.37
N ASN A 112 -6.00 5.41 13.20
CA ASN A 112 -5.32 6.71 13.26
C ASN A 112 -5.12 7.29 11.84
N GLU A 113 -6.23 7.34 11.07
CA GLU A 113 -6.19 7.66 9.65
C GLU A 113 -6.14 9.16 9.40
N PHE A 114 -4.96 9.72 9.67
CA PHE A 114 -4.60 11.12 9.41
C PHE A 114 -3.32 11.16 8.59
N GLY A 115 -3.19 12.18 7.75
CA GLY A 115 -1.96 12.41 6.99
C GLY A 115 -0.82 12.78 7.92
N ALA A 116 0.29 12.05 7.88
CA ALA A 116 1.43 12.27 8.78
C ALA A 116 1.98 13.70 8.72
N THR A 117 2.00 14.31 7.54
CA THR A 117 2.55 15.66 7.32
C THR A 117 1.49 16.76 7.43
N THR A 118 0.27 16.50 6.94
CA THR A 118 -0.78 17.53 6.80
C THR A 118 -1.84 17.46 7.87
N GLY A 119 -1.90 16.38 8.66
CA GLY A 119 -2.96 16.11 9.64
C GLY A 119 -4.36 15.93 9.01
N ARG A 120 -4.48 15.91 7.68
CA ARG A 120 -5.77 15.75 7.01
C ARG A 120 -6.36 14.37 7.30
N PRO A 121 -7.67 14.30 7.64
CA PRO A 121 -8.34 13.02 7.80
C PRO A 121 -8.35 12.26 6.47
N ARG A 122 -8.17 10.94 6.55
CA ARG A 122 -8.35 10.04 5.43
C ARG A 122 -9.78 9.52 5.44
N ARG A 123 -10.39 9.47 4.26
CA ARG A 123 -11.66 8.78 4.02
C ARG A 123 -11.42 7.28 4.19
N CYS A 124 -12.32 6.57 4.84
CA CYS A 124 -12.20 5.14 5.13
C CYS A 124 -13.33 4.36 4.49
N GLY A 125 -13.06 3.12 4.11
CA GLY A 125 -14.05 2.24 3.49
C GLY A 125 -13.62 0.78 3.54
N TRP A 126 -14.54 -0.11 3.12
CA TRP A 126 -14.24 -1.53 3.02
C TRP A 126 -13.19 -1.81 1.95
N LEU A 127 -12.42 -2.89 2.15
CA LEU A 127 -11.43 -3.33 1.16
C LEU A 127 -12.11 -3.65 -0.17
N ASP A 128 -11.58 -3.08 -1.24
CA ASP A 128 -12.02 -3.29 -2.60
C ASP A 128 -11.11 -4.29 -3.30
N LEU A 129 -11.55 -5.54 -3.39
CA LEU A 129 -10.74 -6.61 -3.97
C LEU A 129 -10.67 -6.51 -5.50
N VAL A 130 -11.65 -5.87 -6.15
CA VAL A 130 -11.62 -5.62 -7.60
C VAL A 130 -10.49 -4.66 -7.95
N LEU A 131 -10.41 -3.56 -7.19
CA LEU A 131 -9.33 -2.58 -7.36
C LEU A 131 -7.97 -3.14 -6.92
N LEU A 132 -7.94 -3.96 -5.86
CA LEU A 132 -6.71 -4.62 -5.43
C LEU A 132 -6.20 -5.60 -6.49
N LYS A 133 -7.07 -6.44 -7.07
CA LYS A 133 -6.71 -7.36 -8.16
C LYS A 133 -6.18 -6.61 -9.39
N LYS A 134 -6.81 -5.47 -9.73
CA LYS A 134 -6.31 -4.58 -10.80
C LYS A 134 -4.91 -4.03 -10.47
N ALA A 135 -4.69 -3.60 -9.23
CA ALA A 135 -3.40 -3.08 -8.80
C ALA A 135 -2.31 -4.16 -8.84
N ILE A 136 -2.61 -5.39 -8.41
CA ILE A 136 -1.72 -6.55 -8.49
C ILE A 136 -1.29 -6.80 -9.94
N PHE A 137 -2.24 -6.82 -10.87
CA PHE A 137 -1.96 -7.03 -12.29
C PHE A 137 -1.07 -5.95 -12.88
N ILE A 138 -1.39 -4.67 -12.64
CA ILE A 138 -0.61 -3.52 -13.18
C ILE A 138 0.84 -3.55 -12.70
N ASN A 139 1.06 -3.96 -11.44
CA ASN A 139 2.38 -3.93 -10.82
C ASN A 139 3.11 -5.27 -10.90
N SER A 140 2.51 -6.33 -11.42
CA SER A 140 3.05 -7.70 -11.36
C SER A 140 3.44 -8.09 -9.93
N VAL A 141 2.56 -7.79 -8.97
CA VAL A 141 2.81 -8.09 -7.55
C VAL A 141 3.02 -9.58 -7.35
N THR A 142 4.13 -9.96 -6.74
CA THR A 142 4.46 -11.36 -6.44
C THR A 142 3.92 -11.80 -5.09
N ASP A 143 3.88 -10.87 -4.14
CA ASP A 143 3.43 -11.10 -2.77
C ASP A 143 2.72 -9.87 -2.21
N LEU A 144 1.75 -10.08 -1.32
CA LEU A 144 1.09 -9.02 -0.58
C LEU A 144 1.70 -8.83 0.81
N CYS A 145 1.72 -7.57 1.23
CA CYS A 145 1.84 -7.16 2.62
C CYS A 145 0.50 -6.58 3.07
N ILE A 146 -0.27 -7.33 3.88
CA ILE A 146 -1.52 -6.85 4.47
C ILE A 146 -1.21 -6.15 5.78
N THR A 147 -1.58 -4.88 5.91
CA THR A 147 -1.32 -4.07 7.10
C THR A 147 -2.60 -3.73 7.85
N LYS A 148 -2.46 -3.35 9.11
CA LYS A 148 -3.57 -2.86 9.96
C LYS A 148 -4.70 -3.87 10.17
N LEU A 149 -4.36 -5.15 10.29
CA LEU A 149 -5.36 -6.19 10.58
C LEU A 149 -6.03 -5.94 11.94
N ASP A 150 -5.25 -5.50 12.93
CA ASP A 150 -5.65 -5.14 14.29
C ASP A 150 -6.76 -4.08 14.37
N VAL A 151 -6.87 -3.23 13.35
CA VAL A 151 -7.92 -2.19 13.30
C VAL A 151 -9.32 -2.79 13.18
N LEU A 152 -9.43 -4.02 12.65
CA LEU A 152 -10.69 -4.72 12.48
C LEU A 152 -11.12 -5.56 13.69
N ASP A 153 -10.32 -5.65 14.75
CA ASP A 153 -10.50 -6.57 15.88
C ASP A 153 -11.85 -6.46 16.60
N GLU A 154 -12.45 -5.27 16.64
CA GLU A 154 -13.73 -5.04 17.35
C GLU A 154 -14.94 -4.97 16.42
N MET A 155 -14.74 -5.19 15.12
CA MET A 155 -15.84 -5.18 14.17
C MET A 155 -16.68 -6.45 14.27
N GLN A 156 -17.98 -6.32 14.39
CA GLN A 156 -18.91 -7.46 14.38
C GLN A 156 -19.05 -8.07 13.00
N GLU A 157 -19.07 -7.21 11.97
CA GLU A 157 -19.09 -7.59 10.57
C GLU A 157 -17.98 -6.85 9.80
N ILE A 158 -17.34 -7.56 8.89
CA ILE A 158 -16.32 -7.04 8.00
C ILE A 158 -16.75 -7.34 6.57
N LYS A 159 -16.76 -6.33 5.70
CA LYS A 159 -17.17 -6.50 4.31
C LYS A 159 -15.99 -6.29 3.37
N VAL A 160 -16.00 -7.01 2.26
CA VAL A 160 -15.08 -6.80 1.14
C VAL A 160 -15.87 -6.66 -0.15
N CYS A 161 -15.51 -5.70 -0.98
CA CYS A 161 -16.11 -5.54 -2.30
C CYS A 161 -15.53 -6.59 -3.24
N ILE A 162 -16.42 -7.40 -3.84
CA ILE A 162 -16.06 -8.50 -4.74
C ILE A 162 -16.42 -8.23 -6.20
N ARG A 163 -17.24 -7.23 -6.47
CA ARG A 163 -17.55 -6.74 -7.82
C ARG A 163 -18.19 -5.36 -7.76
N HIS A 164 -18.23 -4.68 -8.88
CA HIS A 164 -18.98 -3.43 -9.07
C HIS A 164 -20.10 -3.64 -10.07
N ASP A 165 -21.34 -3.44 -9.66
CA ASP A 165 -22.51 -3.47 -10.55
C ASP A 165 -22.87 -2.01 -10.92
N ASN A 166 -22.59 -1.60 -12.15
CA ASN A 166 -22.77 -0.20 -12.61
C ASN A 166 -22.12 0.84 -11.66
N GLY A 167 -20.94 0.52 -11.12
CA GLY A 167 -20.21 1.39 -10.21
C GLY A 167 -20.62 1.27 -8.73
N VAL A 168 -21.65 0.47 -8.43
CA VAL A 168 -22.09 0.19 -7.06
C VAL A 168 -21.36 -1.04 -6.53
N PRO A 169 -20.69 -0.95 -5.37
CA PRO A 169 -19.95 -2.08 -4.81
C PRO A 169 -20.91 -3.18 -4.29
N VAL A 170 -20.58 -4.41 -4.62
CA VAL A 170 -21.26 -5.62 -4.11
C VAL A 170 -20.33 -6.30 -3.13
N TYR A 171 -20.82 -6.59 -1.95
CA TYR A 171 -20.00 -7.05 -0.85
C TYR A 171 -20.21 -8.53 -0.53
N LYS A 172 -19.12 -9.17 -0.11
CA LYS A 172 -19.14 -10.36 0.73
C LYS A 172 -18.95 -9.94 2.17
N THR A 173 -19.79 -10.46 3.07
CA THR A 173 -19.73 -10.19 4.51
C THR A 173 -19.05 -11.35 5.23
N PHE A 174 -18.19 -11.02 6.17
CA PHE A 174 -17.56 -11.91 7.13
C PHE A 174 -18.01 -11.54 8.54
N GLU A 175 -18.17 -12.53 9.39
CA GLU A 175 -18.26 -12.28 10.80
C GLU A 175 -16.92 -11.81 11.35
N GLY A 176 -16.95 -10.79 12.19
CA GLY A 176 -15.76 -10.31 12.89
C GLY A 176 -15.23 -11.34 13.89
N TRP A 177 -13.93 -11.29 14.12
CA TRP A 177 -13.29 -12.21 15.07
C TRP A 177 -13.38 -11.75 16.53
N LEU A 178 -13.70 -10.49 16.81
CA LEU A 178 -13.97 -9.90 18.13
C LEU A 178 -12.92 -10.25 19.20
N SER A 179 -11.68 -10.37 18.79
CA SER A 179 -10.54 -10.69 19.64
C SER A 179 -9.30 -9.97 19.14
N LYS A 180 -8.36 -9.70 20.03
CA LYS A 180 -7.13 -8.97 19.68
C LYS A 180 -6.25 -9.81 18.77
N THR A 181 -5.88 -9.20 17.63
CA THR A 181 -4.81 -9.70 16.77
C THR A 181 -3.50 -8.94 17.01
N GLU A 182 -3.56 -7.81 17.72
CA GLU A 182 -2.39 -6.99 17.99
C GLU A 182 -1.27 -7.79 18.66
N GLY A 183 -0.09 -7.76 18.05
CA GLY A 183 1.12 -8.41 18.55
C GLY A 183 1.26 -9.89 18.21
N ILE A 184 0.30 -10.50 17.52
CA ILE A 184 0.45 -11.87 17.03
C ILE A 184 1.50 -11.90 15.91
N THR A 185 2.47 -12.82 16.02
CA THR A 185 3.59 -12.96 15.08
C THR A 185 3.60 -14.30 14.33
N VAL A 186 2.68 -15.20 14.67
CA VAL A 186 2.55 -16.51 14.02
C VAL A 186 1.15 -16.62 13.40
N PHE A 187 1.08 -16.99 12.12
CA PHE A 187 -0.19 -17.03 11.37
C PHE A 187 -1.23 -17.97 11.96
N SER A 188 -0.80 -19.14 12.49
CA SER A 188 -1.70 -20.13 13.11
C SER A 188 -2.37 -19.60 14.38
N ASP A 189 -1.77 -18.62 15.05
CA ASP A 189 -2.26 -18.06 16.31
C ASP A 189 -3.33 -16.97 16.09
N LEU A 190 -3.51 -16.52 14.83
CA LEU A 190 -4.62 -15.66 14.48
C LEU A 190 -5.96 -16.36 14.69
N PRO A 191 -7.00 -15.62 15.13
CA PRO A 191 -8.37 -16.16 15.19
C PRO A 191 -8.79 -16.78 13.85
N ASP A 192 -9.56 -17.85 13.91
CA ASP A 192 -10.02 -18.58 12.71
C ASP A 192 -10.68 -17.66 11.68
N LYS A 193 -11.54 -16.75 12.14
CA LYS A 193 -12.23 -15.80 11.27
C LYS A 193 -11.26 -14.81 10.60
N ALA A 194 -10.22 -14.38 11.30
CA ALA A 194 -9.17 -13.52 10.71
C ALA A 194 -8.37 -14.28 9.65
N ARG A 195 -8.03 -15.54 9.91
CA ARG A 195 -7.37 -16.41 8.91
C ARG A 195 -8.25 -16.65 7.67
N LEU A 196 -9.55 -16.87 7.87
CA LEU A 196 -10.53 -17.01 6.77
C LEU A 196 -10.63 -15.74 5.93
N TYR A 197 -10.63 -14.58 6.58
CA TYR A 197 -10.64 -13.28 5.89
C TYR A 197 -9.40 -13.12 5.00
N ILE A 198 -8.21 -13.39 5.54
CA ILE A 198 -6.95 -13.29 4.80
C ILE A 198 -6.91 -14.30 3.64
N LYS A 199 -7.27 -15.56 3.89
CA LYS A 199 -7.30 -16.59 2.85
C LYS A 199 -8.26 -16.23 1.71
N PHE A 200 -9.41 -15.66 2.04
CA PHE A 200 -10.33 -15.22 1.00
C PHE A 200 -9.76 -14.10 0.14
N ILE A 201 -9.03 -13.15 0.75
CA ILE A 201 -8.32 -12.11 -0.03
C ILE A 201 -7.33 -12.78 -0.97
N GLU A 202 -6.45 -13.65 -0.46
CA GLU A 202 -5.42 -14.37 -1.24
C GLU A 202 -6.03 -15.12 -2.44
N GLU A 203 -7.10 -15.89 -2.19
CA GLU A 203 -7.81 -16.65 -3.22
C GLU A 203 -8.45 -15.76 -4.29
N PHE A 204 -9.10 -14.67 -3.86
CA PHE A 204 -9.78 -13.77 -4.78
C PHE A 204 -8.81 -13.04 -5.70
N VAL A 205 -7.71 -12.54 -5.14
CA VAL A 205 -6.73 -11.74 -5.90
C VAL A 205 -5.61 -12.58 -6.51
N GLU A 206 -5.59 -13.89 -6.25
CA GLU A 206 -4.61 -14.84 -6.77
C GLU A 206 -3.15 -14.47 -6.39
N SER A 207 -2.96 -13.96 -5.15
CA SER A 207 -1.64 -13.56 -4.64
C SER A 207 -1.55 -13.84 -3.14
N ASN A 208 -0.41 -14.40 -2.69
CA ASN A 208 -0.20 -14.75 -1.29
C ASN A 208 0.13 -13.52 -0.44
N ALA A 209 -0.37 -13.47 0.79
CA ALA A 209 0.03 -12.48 1.79
C ALA A 209 1.24 -13.02 2.57
N SER A 210 2.44 -12.77 2.10
CA SER A 210 3.68 -13.21 2.76
C SER A 210 4.01 -12.40 4.01
N ILE A 211 3.43 -11.20 4.14
CA ILE A 211 3.65 -10.31 5.26
C ILE A 211 2.28 -9.82 5.77
N ILE A 212 2.05 -9.90 7.08
CA ILE A 212 0.82 -9.40 7.70
C ILE A 212 1.19 -8.60 8.95
N SER A 213 0.88 -7.31 8.97
CA SER A 213 1.09 -6.48 10.14
C SER A 213 -0.13 -6.54 11.07
N THR A 214 0.12 -6.84 12.33
CA THR A 214 -0.85 -6.97 13.42
C THR A 214 -0.73 -5.82 14.43
N GLY A 215 -0.03 -4.76 14.09
CA GLY A 215 0.13 -3.58 14.93
C GLY A 215 1.17 -2.61 14.38
N PRO A 216 1.38 -1.45 15.06
CA PRO A 216 2.24 -0.38 14.56
C PRO A 216 3.75 -0.66 14.71
N SER A 217 4.14 -1.58 15.57
CA SER A 217 5.55 -1.88 15.86
C SER A 217 6.13 -2.88 14.85
N ARG A 218 7.41 -2.74 14.53
CA ARG A 218 8.13 -3.66 13.63
C ARG A 218 8.00 -5.13 14.07
N ASN A 219 7.98 -5.38 15.35
CA ASN A 219 7.88 -6.75 15.90
C ASN A 219 6.46 -7.32 15.87
N GLN A 220 5.45 -6.53 15.47
CA GLN A 220 4.06 -6.94 15.35
C GLN A 220 3.76 -7.32 13.90
N THR A 221 4.54 -8.26 13.39
CA THR A 221 4.48 -8.67 11.97
C THR A 221 4.62 -10.17 11.84
N ILE A 222 3.72 -10.78 11.09
CA ILE A 222 3.76 -12.18 10.68
C ILE A 222 4.50 -12.24 9.35
N ILE A 223 5.50 -13.09 9.24
CA ILE A 223 6.20 -13.45 7.99
C ILE A 223 5.85 -14.91 7.67
N ARG A 224 5.44 -15.16 6.43
CA ARG A 224 5.01 -16.48 5.93
C ARG A 224 5.88 -16.98 4.79
#